data_e46341f88967f45faa1abaf4239c870f
#
_entry.id   e46341f88967f45faa1abaf4239c870f
#
_cell.length_a   1.000
_cell.length_b   1.000
_cell.length_c   1.000
_cell.angle_alpha   90.00
_cell.angle_beta   90.00
_cell.angle_gamma   90.00
#
_symmetry.space_group_name_H-M   'P 1'
#
loop_
_entity.id
_entity.type
_entity.pdbx_description
1 polymer ?
#
loop_
_entity_poly.entity_id
_entity_poly.type
_entity_poly.pdbx_seq_one_letter_code
_entity_poly.pdbx_strand_id
1 'polypeptide(L)'
;GSEMCIRDRSNSNLSFTYNNPIHSISSAEGYEEDVMGATMDAYLNGFEDPRRAVFFALSSNGNYRGLRNGHKNGDIFKGDEGLSKPNIQQGTPYIWMTAAEVFFLRAEGALKQWDMKGTPEALYKSGIRASFEQHGVKNVENYLVSTKVPARYPGFKASPSAPAPSDITVVWNTNSTKKQLEQIITQKWIAMYPLGQEAWSEFRRTGYPKIYEIVNNESGGVISTSIPVSYTHLRAHE
;
A
#
# COMPACT_ATOMS: atom_id res chain seq x y z
N GLY A 1 -23.18 9.19 -5.10
CA GLY A 1 -22.56 9.50 -3.94
C GLY A 1 -21.41 8.65 -3.48
N SER A 2 -20.26 9.28 -3.38
CA SER A 2 -19.00 8.73 -2.84
C SER A 2 -18.98 8.62 -1.30
N GLU A 3 -20.12 8.49 -0.65
CA GLU A 3 -20.22 8.59 0.83
C GLU A 3 -19.86 7.29 1.60
N MET A 4 -19.28 6.30 0.94
CA MET A 4 -18.86 5.07 1.61
C MET A 4 -17.44 5.12 2.21
N CYS A 5 -16.88 6.31 2.42
CA CYS A 5 -15.63 6.45 3.19
C CYS A 5 -15.96 6.81 4.64
N ILE A 6 -15.65 5.92 5.56
CA ILE A 6 -15.68 6.24 6.99
C ILE A 6 -14.36 6.94 7.32
N ARG A 7 -14.45 8.22 7.68
CA ARG A 7 -13.30 9.06 8.03
C ARG A 7 -13.48 9.58 9.45
N ASP A 8 -12.42 9.56 10.20
CA ASP A 8 -12.32 10.39 11.38
C ASP A 8 -11.72 11.75 11.01
N ARG A 9 -12.16 12.82 11.68
CA ARG A 9 -11.67 14.18 11.44
C ARG A 9 -10.53 14.47 12.39
N SER A 10 -9.33 14.52 11.85
CA SER A 10 -8.21 15.14 12.54
C SER A 10 -8.36 16.66 12.50
N ASN A 11 -8.01 17.34 13.58
CA ASN A 11 -8.11 18.80 13.67
C ASN A 11 -6.75 19.39 14.01
N SER A 12 -6.17 20.12 13.07
CA SER A 12 -4.86 20.77 13.22
C SER A 12 -4.81 21.85 14.29
N ASN A 13 -5.97 22.33 14.78
CA ASN A 13 -6.06 23.40 15.78
C ASN A 13 -6.26 22.88 17.20
N LEU A 14 -6.39 21.57 17.40
CA LEU A 14 -6.56 20.95 18.70
C LEU A 14 -5.26 20.27 19.13
N SER A 15 -5.15 19.99 20.43
CA SER A 15 -3.97 19.35 21.02
C SER A 15 -3.56 18.08 20.28
N PHE A 16 -2.33 17.66 20.47
CA PHE A 16 -1.69 16.45 19.91
C PHE A 16 -2.61 15.21 19.85
N THR A 17 -3.56 15.08 20.76
CA THR A 17 -4.51 13.97 20.87
C THR A 17 -5.44 13.81 19.64
N TYR A 18 -5.64 14.87 18.86
CA TYR A 18 -6.56 14.87 17.71
C TYR A 18 -5.86 14.94 16.35
N ASN A 19 -4.54 14.82 16.33
CA ASN A 19 -3.76 14.80 15.12
C ASN A 19 -3.83 13.44 14.45
N ASN A 20 -3.60 13.41 13.12
CA ASN A 20 -3.42 12.13 12.43
C ASN A 20 -2.23 11.38 13.05
N PRO A 21 -2.41 10.16 13.57
CA PRO A 21 -1.36 9.44 14.27
C PRO A 21 -0.15 9.13 13.37
N ILE A 22 -0.36 8.94 12.07
CA ILE A 22 0.73 8.69 11.12
C ILE A 22 1.58 9.95 10.96
N HIS A 23 0.95 11.14 10.90
CA HIS A 23 1.69 12.40 10.87
C HIS A 23 2.58 12.55 12.12
N SER A 24 2.06 12.21 13.29
CA SER A 24 2.83 12.32 14.54
C SER A 24 4.08 11.43 14.55
N ILE A 25 4.05 10.30 13.85
CA ILE A 25 5.22 9.40 13.73
C ILE A 25 6.18 9.90 12.64
N SER A 26 5.64 10.40 11.52
CA SER A 26 6.39 10.77 10.32
C SER A 26 6.93 12.21 10.34
N SER A 27 6.55 13.04 11.33
CA SER A 27 6.97 14.44 11.44
C SER A 27 8.27 14.60 12.22
N ALA A 28 8.85 15.82 12.16
CA ALA A 28 10.05 16.17 12.89
C ALA A 28 9.93 16.04 14.43
N GLU A 29 8.71 16.12 14.95
CA GLU A 29 8.41 15.88 16.37
C GLU A 29 8.42 14.39 16.72
N GLY A 30 8.30 13.51 15.72
CA GLY A 30 8.54 12.07 15.79
C GLY A 30 9.98 11.73 15.35
N TYR A 31 10.19 10.51 14.95
CA TYR A 31 11.53 10.03 14.58
C TYR A 31 11.91 10.29 13.11
N GLU A 32 11.02 10.87 12.29
CA GLU A 32 11.19 11.07 10.84
C GLU A 32 11.64 9.82 10.04
N GLU A 33 11.44 8.64 10.60
CA GLU A 33 11.99 7.38 10.06
C GLU A 33 11.08 6.73 9.03
N ASP A 34 9.84 7.23 8.88
CA ASP A 34 8.89 6.65 7.93
C ASP A 34 9.16 7.13 6.51
N VAL A 35 9.49 6.19 5.66
CA VAL A 35 9.70 6.42 4.23
C VAL A 35 8.88 5.45 3.38
N MET A 36 8.71 5.79 2.11
CA MET A 36 8.07 4.91 1.14
C MET A 36 8.78 3.55 1.10
N GLY A 37 8.04 2.45 1.20
CA GLY A 37 8.62 1.12 1.03
C GLY A 37 8.91 0.81 -0.44
N ALA A 38 9.99 0.06 -0.72
CA ALA A 38 10.38 -0.30 -2.09
C ALA A 38 9.29 -1.07 -2.85
N THR A 39 8.48 -1.86 -2.18
CA THR A 39 7.34 -2.54 -2.81
C THR A 39 6.31 -1.53 -3.32
N MET A 40 5.96 -0.52 -2.52
CA MET A 40 5.05 0.54 -2.93
C MET A 40 5.65 1.36 -4.09
N ASP A 41 6.94 1.67 -4.03
CA ASP A 41 7.70 2.29 -5.12
C ASP A 41 7.58 1.50 -6.42
N ALA A 42 7.85 0.19 -6.37
CA ALA A 42 7.79 -0.66 -7.56
C ALA A 42 6.42 -0.64 -8.25
N TYR A 43 5.35 -0.72 -7.49
CA TYR A 43 3.99 -0.68 -8.05
C TYR A 43 3.60 0.71 -8.53
N LEU A 44 3.77 1.74 -7.71
CA LEU A 44 3.32 3.09 -8.06
C LEU A 44 4.15 3.70 -9.21
N ASN A 45 5.46 3.51 -9.21
CA ASN A 45 6.30 4.01 -10.31
C ASN A 45 6.16 3.13 -11.57
N GLY A 46 6.11 1.80 -11.41
CA GLY A 46 5.97 0.89 -12.54
C GLY A 46 4.66 1.06 -13.29
N PHE A 47 3.55 1.18 -12.59
CA PHE A 47 2.24 1.47 -13.19
C PHE A 47 2.09 2.92 -13.65
N GLU A 48 3.04 3.81 -13.31
CA GLU A 48 2.90 5.26 -13.42
C GLU A 48 1.61 5.75 -12.74
N ASP A 49 1.33 5.18 -11.57
CA ASP A 49 0.11 5.45 -10.83
C ASP A 49 0.08 6.92 -10.35
N PRO A 50 -0.89 7.71 -10.78
CA PRO A 50 -0.92 9.12 -10.42
C PRO A 50 -1.24 9.37 -8.94
N ARG A 51 -1.78 8.36 -8.20
CA ARG A 51 -2.02 8.45 -6.75
C ARG A 51 -0.71 8.59 -5.97
N ARG A 52 0.45 8.20 -6.55
CA ARG A 52 1.75 8.36 -5.92
C ARG A 52 2.03 9.78 -5.43
N ALA A 53 1.59 10.79 -6.19
CA ALA A 53 1.77 12.21 -5.84
C ALA A 53 0.87 12.66 -4.68
N VAL A 54 -0.22 11.93 -4.43
CA VAL A 54 -1.09 12.16 -3.26
C VAL A 54 -0.54 11.45 -2.03
N PHE A 55 -0.02 10.25 -2.21
CA PHE A 55 0.45 9.41 -1.11
C PHE A 55 1.80 9.83 -0.57
N PHE A 56 2.72 10.27 -1.44
CA PHE A 56 4.10 10.54 -1.08
C PHE A 56 4.59 11.88 -1.63
N ALA A 57 5.44 12.54 -0.86
CA ALA A 57 6.21 13.67 -1.32
C ALA A 57 7.36 13.21 -2.23
N LEU A 58 7.76 14.07 -3.17
CA LEU A 58 9.00 13.85 -3.93
C LEU A 58 10.19 13.83 -2.97
N SER A 59 11.14 12.96 -3.25
CA SER A 59 12.45 13.00 -2.58
C SER A 59 13.20 14.28 -2.92
N SER A 60 14.27 14.59 -2.20
CA SER A 60 15.15 15.71 -2.50
C SER A 60 15.75 15.67 -3.91
N ASN A 61 15.80 14.48 -4.53
CA ASN A 61 16.25 14.28 -5.91
C ASN A 61 15.16 14.47 -6.96
N GLY A 62 13.96 14.91 -6.56
CA GLY A 62 12.85 15.17 -7.47
C GLY A 62 12.17 13.92 -8.04
N ASN A 63 12.31 12.78 -7.40
CA ASN A 63 11.68 11.52 -7.81
C ASN A 63 10.94 10.84 -6.65
N TYR A 64 10.12 9.85 -6.95
CA TYR A 64 9.53 8.96 -5.94
C TYR A 64 10.45 7.76 -5.75
N ARG A 65 10.94 7.57 -4.54
CA ARG A 65 11.87 6.49 -4.21
C ARG A 65 11.55 5.88 -2.85
N GLY A 66 11.47 4.55 -2.85
CA GLY A 66 11.28 3.74 -1.67
C GLY A 66 12.56 3.04 -1.19
N LEU A 67 12.48 2.45 -0.02
CA LEU A 67 13.53 1.66 0.61
C LEU A 67 13.07 0.24 0.86
N ARG A 68 13.93 -0.76 0.65
CA ARG A 68 13.65 -2.15 1.02
C ARG A 68 13.70 -2.31 2.54
N ASN A 69 12.83 -3.17 3.07
CA ASN A 69 12.78 -3.46 4.50
C ASN A 69 13.99 -4.32 4.96
N GLY A 70 14.32 -4.22 6.24
CA GLY A 70 15.32 -5.06 6.90
C GLY A 70 16.74 -4.51 6.85
N HIS A 71 16.93 -3.21 6.77
CA HIS A 71 18.23 -2.58 6.99
C HIS A 71 18.58 -2.56 8.47
N LYS A 72 19.87 -2.74 8.78
CA LYS A 72 20.36 -2.60 10.15
C LYS A 72 20.35 -1.13 10.57
N ASN A 73 20.10 -0.87 11.84
CA ASN A 73 20.22 0.46 12.42
C ASN A 73 21.61 1.05 12.11
N GLY A 74 21.64 2.26 11.58
CA GLY A 74 22.86 2.99 11.22
C GLY A 74 23.27 2.90 9.75
N ASP A 75 22.74 1.96 8.98
CA ASP A 75 23.15 1.80 7.57
C ASP A 75 22.63 2.92 6.65
N ILE A 76 21.56 3.62 7.02
CA ILE A 76 20.86 4.49 6.06
C ILE A 76 20.35 5.82 6.66
N PHE A 77 20.16 5.97 7.97
CA PHE A 77 19.10 6.80 8.52
C PHE A 77 19.41 8.17 9.09
N LYS A 78 20.55 8.76 8.96
CA LYS A 78 20.68 10.18 9.34
C LYS A 78 20.68 11.07 8.09
N GLY A 79 19.58 11.81 7.92
CA GLY A 79 19.46 12.79 6.84
C GLY A 79 19.19 12.13 5.49
N ASP A 80 18.15 11.31 5.39
CA ASP A 80 17.79 10.60 4.15
C ASP A 80 17.27 11.53 3.08
N GLU A 81 18.18 12.29 2.58
CA GLU A 81 18.06 12.94 1.29
C GLU A 81 17.95 11.86 0.21
N GLY A 82 16.83 11.79 -0.45
CA GLY A 82 16.64 10.90 -1.59
C GLY A 82 15.58 9.82 -1.47
N LEU A 83 14.90 9.71 -0.33
CA LEU A 83 13.73 8.87 -0.15
C LEU A 83 12.43 9.70 -0.07
N SER A 84 11.32 9.12 -0.47
CA SER A 84 10.00 9.76 -0.42
C SER A 84 9.35 9.54 0.93
N LYS A 85 8.86 10.61 1.55
CA LYS A 85 8.11 10.56 2.82
C LYS A 85 6.60 10.51 2.57
N PRO A 86 5.81 9.95 3.50
CA PRO A 86 4.36 10.05 3.46
C PRO A 86 3.88 11.50 3.35
N ASN A 87 2.96 11.77 2.44
CA ASN A 87 2.35 13.09 2.29
C ASN A 87 1.08 13.19 3.17
N ILE A 88 1.26 13.04 4.48
CA ILE A 88 0.19 13.06 5.47
C ILE A 88 0.41 14.26 6.39
N GLN A 89 -0.54 15.18 6.37
CA GLN A 89 -0.50 16.38 7.19
C GLN A 89 -1.19 16.13 8.55
N GLN A 90 -0.91 16.97 9.52
CA GLN A 90 -1.49 16.91 10.87
C GLN A 90 -3.03 16.79 10.86
N GLY A 91 -3.68 17.58 10.01
CA GLY A 91 -5.14 17.58 9.86
C GLY A 91 -5.68 16.61 8.79
N THR A 92 -4.85 15.74 8.22
CA THR A 92 -5.32 14.75 7.24
C THR A 92 -6.29 13.79 7.91
N PRO A 93 -7.53 13.62 7.40
CA PRO A 93 -8.50 12.70 7.98
C PRO A 93 -7.97 11.27 8.02
N TYR A 94 -8.12 10.60 9.15
CA TYR A 94 -7.82 9.18 9.25
C TYR A 94 -8.93 8.37 8.58
N ILE A 95 -8.55 7.47 7.68
CA ILE A 95 -9.48 6.64 6.91
C ILE A 95 -9.61 5.30 7.62
N TRP A 96 -10.85 4.87 7.88
CA TRP A 96 -11.15 3.57 8.50
C TRP A 96 -11.54 2.51 7.48
N MET A 97 -12.28 2.91 6.45
CA MET A 97 -12.77 2.03 5.40
C MET A 97 -13.02 2.84 4.13
N THR A 98 -12.77 2.26 2.97
CA THR A 98 -12.95 2.93 1.68
C THR A 98 -14.01 2.24 0.82
N ALA A 99 -14.70 3.02 -0.03
CA ALA A 99 -15.58 2.45 -1.05
C ALA A 99 -14.80 1.53 -2.01
N ALA A 100 -13.56 1.89 -2.33
CA ALA A 100 -12.69 1.09 -3.18
C ALA A 100 -12.49 -0.33 -2.61
N GLU A 101 -12.27 -0.45 -1.31
CA GLU A 101 -12.12 -1.73 -0.63
C GLU A 101 -13.33 -2.63 -0.82
N VAL A 102 -14.54 -2.09 -0.65
CA VAL A 102 -15.79 -2.84 -0.85
C VAL A 102 -15.92 -3.36 -2.27
N PHE A 103 -15.56 -2.56 -3.28
CA PHE A 103 -15.57 -3.00 -4.66
C PHE A 103 -14.57 -4.13 -4.93
N PHE A 104 -13.37 -4.06 -4.36
CA PHE A 104 -12.38 -5.12 -4.52
C PHE A 104 -12.77 -6.41 -3.80
N LEU A 105 -13.37 -6.34 -2.61
CA LEU A 105 -13.95 -7.51 -1.93
C LEU A 105 -15.05 -8.16 -2.76
N ARG A 106 -15.92 -7.36 -3.35
CA ARG A 106 -16.94 -7.85 -4.28
C ARG A 106 -16.33 -8.45 -5.55
N ALA A 107 -15.27 -7.85 -6.09
CA ALA A 107 -14.57 -8.38 -7.26
C ALA A 107 -13.98 -9.78 -6.95
N GLU A 108 -13.37 -9.96 -5.80
CA GLU A 108 -12.88 -11.26 -5.34
C GLU A 108 -14.03 -12.27 -5.16
N GLY A 109 -15.14 -11.86 -4.54
CA GLY A 109 -16.32 -12.70 -4.39
C GLY A 109 -16.90 -13.13 -5.74
N ALA A 110 -17.00 -12.20 -6.69
CA ALA A 110 -17.45 -12.52 -8.05
C ALA A 110 -16.47 -13.46 -8.78
N LEU A 111 -15.16 -13.33 -8.54
CA LEU A 111 -14.15 -14.25 -9.05
C LEU A 111 -14.33 -15.68 -8.51
N LYS A 112 -14.87 -15.79 -7.29
CA LYS A 112 -15.26 -17.07 -6.65
C LYS A 112 -16.66 -17.51 -7.03
N GLN A 113 -17.29 -16.89 -8.02
CA GLN A 113 -18.65 -17.17 -8.51
C GLN A 113 -19.77 -16.88 -7.50
N TRP A 114 -19.54 -16.02 -6.52
CA TRP A 114 -20.58 -15.53 -5.63
C TRP A 114 -21.39 -14.42 -6.31
N ASP A 115 -22.68 -14.32 -5.98
CA ASP A 115 -23.54 -13.26 -6.53
C ASP A 115 -23.22 -11.88 -5.94
N MET A 116 -22.21 -11.23 -6.51
CA MET A 116 -21.74 -9.91 -6.12
C MET A 116 -22.38 -8.77 -6.92
N LYS A 117 -23.43 -9.07 -7.72
CA LYS A 117 -24.14 -8.09 -8.58
C LYS A 117 -23.18 -7.33 -9.50
N GLY A 118 -22.26 -8.07 -10.14
CA GLY A 118 -21.30 -7.55 -11.11
C GLY A 118 -20.25 -8.59 -11.49
N THR A 119 -19.63 -8.39 -12.65
CA THR A 119 -18.51 -9.24 -13.07
C THR A 119 -17.23 -8.85 -12.29
N PRO A 120 -16.27 -9.79 -12.14
CA PRO A 120 -14.99 -9.49 -11.48
C PRO A 120 -14.29 -8.26 -12.09
N GLU A 121 -14.26 -8.17 -13.42
CA GLU A 121 -13.65 -7.06 -14.14
C GLU A 121 -14.35 -5.73 -13.88
N ALA A 122 -15.69 -5.70 -13.95
CA ALA A 122 -16.46 -4.47 -13.74
C ALA A 122 -16.26 -3.94 -12.31
N LEU A 123 -16.27 -4.84 -11.31
CA LEU A 123 -16.06 -4.49 -9.91
C LEU A 123 -14.62 -4.07 -9.61
N TYR A 124 -13.63 -4.72 -10.23
CA TYR A 124 -12.23 -4.32 -10.17
C TYR A 124 -12.03 -2.89 -10.69
N LYS A 125 -12.56 -2.59 -11.88
CA LYS A 125 -12.51 -1.24 -12.46
C LYS A 125 -13.24 -0.21 -11.58
N SER A 126 -14.37 -0.58 -11.00
CA SER A 126 -15.10 0.29 -10.07
C SER A 126 -14.30 0.59 -8.80
N GLY A 127 -13.56 -0.38 -8.28
CA GLY A 127 -12.66 -0.18 -7.14
C GLY A 127 -11.55 0.85 -7.46
N ILE A 128 -10.93 0.74 -8.62
CA ILE A 128 -9.91 1.71 -9.06
C ILE A 128 -10.53 3.10 -9.21
N ARG A 129 -11.70 3.23 -9.87
CA ARG A 129 -12.40 4.52 -10.02
C ARG A 129 -12.72 5.15 -8.67
N ALA A 130 -13.27 4.37 -7.74
CA ALA A 130 -13.59 4.85 -6.40
C ALA A 130 -12.33 5.36 -5.67
N SER A 131 -11.20 4.66 -5.80
CA SER A 131 -9.93 5.12 -5.23
C SER A 131 -9.42 6.43 -5.86
N PHE A 132 -9.51 6.56 -7.17
CA PHE A 132 -9.13 7.80 -7.87
C PHE A 132 -10.02 8.98 -7.46
N GLU A 133 -11.34 8.77 -7.39
CA GLU A 133 -12.30 9.77 -6.93
C GLU A 133 -12.02 10.21 -5.49
N GLN A 134 -11.78 9.25 -4.58
CA GLN A 134 -11.45 9.52 -3.17
C GLN A 134 -10.24 10.45 -3.03
N HIS A 135 -9.24 10.30 -3.89
CA HIS A 135 -8.01 11.07 -3.85
C HIS A 135 -8.00 12.28 -4.80
N GLY A 136 -9.10 12.56 -5.49
CA GLY A 136 -9.21 13.66 -6.46
C GLY A 136 -8.29 13.52 -7.68
N VAL A 137 -7.90 12.29 -8.01
CA VAL A 137 -6.99 11.99 -9.12
C VAL A 137 -7.76 11.80 -10.42
N LYS A 138 -7.24 12.36 -11.51
CA LYS A 138 -7.88 12.33 -12.84
C LYS A 138 -7.30 11.22 -13.72
N ASN A 139 -7.89 11.07 -14.92
CA ASN A 139 -7.42 10.17 -15.98
C ASN A 139 -7.46 8.67 -15.63
N VAL A 140 -8.42 8.25 -14.83
CA VAL A 140 -8.60 6.84 -14.44
C VAL A 140 -8.78 5.91 -15.64
N GLU A 141 -9.44 6.33 -16.71
CA GLU A 141 -9.69 5.48 -17.89
C GLU A 141 -8.38 5.12 -18.62
N ASN A 142 -7.44 6.05 -18.69
CA ASN A 142 -6.10 5.77 -19.25
C ASN A 142 -5.32 4.78 -18.36
N TYR A 143 -5.48 4.89 -17.04
CA TYR A 143 -4.87 3.96 -16.10
C TYR A 143 -5.45 2.55 -16.23
N LEU A 144 -6.77 2.41 -16.40
CA LEU A 144 -7.46 1.13 -16.50
C LEU A 144 -7.06 0.29 -17.71
N VAL A 145 -6.54 0.90 -18.76
CA VAL A 145 -6.07 0.20 -19.97
C VAL A 145 -4.53 0.08 -20.03
N SER A 146 -3.85 0.48 -18.96
CA SER A 146 -2.38 0.46 -18.91
C SER A 146 -1.85 -0.97 -18.91
N THR A 147 -0.91 -1.24 -19.79
CA THR A 147 -0.15 -2.51 -19.88
C THR A 147 1.16 -2.45 -19.12
N LYS A 148 1.43 -1.36 -18.39
CA LYS A 148 2.64 -1.21 -17.57
C LYS A 148 2.64 -2.22 -16.44
N VAL A 149 3.84 -2.63 -16.06
CA VAL A 149 4.11 -3.61 -15.00
C VAL A 149 4.89 -2.94 -13.87
N PRO A 150 4.92 -3.54 -12.67
CA PRO A 150 5.74 -3.03 -11.56
C PRO A 150 7.19 -2.83 -11.97
N ALA A 151 7.82 -1.78 -11.47
CA ALA A 151 9.21 -1.47 -11.79
C ALA A 151 10.19 -2.37 -11.03
N ARG A 152 11.37 -2.58 -11.60
CA ARG A 152 12.50 -3.12 -10.85
C ARG A 152 12.95 -2.13 -9.79
N TYR A 153 13.47 -2.60 -8.68
CA TYR A 153 14.14 -1.75 -7.70
C TYR A 153 15.60 -1.52 -8.12
N PRO A 154 16.01 -0.28 -8.37
CA PRO A 154 17.37 0.01 -8.87
C PRO A 154 18.47 -0.14 -7.80
N GLY A 155 18.08 -0.27 -6.52
CA GLY A 155 18.97 -0.17 -5.36
C GLY A 155 19.07 1.27 -4.84
N PHE A 156 19.45 1.39 -3.57
CA PHE A 156 19.70 2.69 -2.93
C PHE A 156 20.66 2.53 -1.76
N LYS A 157 21.80 3.23 -1.78
CA LYS A 157 22.87 3.11 -0.77
C LYS A 157 23.24 1.62 -0.55
N ALA A 158 23.16 1.13 0.68
CA ALA A 158 23.42 -0.28 1.04
C ALA A 158 22.28 -1.23 0.63
N SER A 159 21.14 -0.72 0.14
CA SER A 159 20.01 -1.55 -0.30
C SER A 159 20.27 -2.09 -1.71
N PRO A 160 20.39 -3.41 -1.89
CA PRO A 160 20.71 -3.99 -3.20
C PRO A 160 19.53 -3.86 -4.17
N SER A 161 19.85 -3.79 -5.47
CA SER A 161 18.84 -3.85 -6.52
C SER A 161 18.07 -5.18 -6.52
N ALA A 162 16.85 -5.17 -7.04
CA ALA A 162 16.01 -6.36 -7.17
C ALA A 162 15.16 -6.28 -8.45
N PRO A 163 14.83 -7.43 -9.07
CA PRO A 163 13.90 -7.47 -10.19
C PRO A 163 12.50 -6.99 -9.78
N ALA A 164 11.63 -6.69 -10.75
CA ALA A 164 10.25 -6.37 -10.45
C ALA A 164 9.58 -7.48 -9.62
N PRO A 165 8.76 -7.15 -8.62
CA PRO A 165 8.16 -8.17 -7.75
C PRO A 165 7.08 -9.00 -8.45
N SER A 166 6.51 -8.47 -9.53
CA SER A 166 5.45 -9.12 -10.32
C SER A 166 5.48 -8.65 -11.78
N ASP A 167 4.79 -9.39 -12.64
CA ASP A 167 4.56 -9.09 -14.06
C ASP A 167 3.11 -8.71 -14.37
N ILE A 168 2.28 -8.46 -13.36
CA ILE A 168 0.89 -8.06 -13.57
C ILE A 168 0.78 -6.65 -14.17
N THR A 169 -0.25 -6.46 -14.97
CA THR A 169 -0.62 -5.16 -15.53
C THR A 169 -1.82 -4.57 -14.79
N VAL A 170 -2.14 -3.30 -15.05
CA VAL A 170 -3.39 -2.71 -14.57
C VAL A 170 -4.57 -3.16 -15.43
N VAL A 171 -4.38 -3.23 -16.75
CA VAL A 171 -5.43 -3.76 -17.65
C VAL A 171 -5.81 -5.19 -17.24
N TRP A 172 -7.12 -5.44 -17.17
CA TRP A 172 -7.64 -6.71 -16.69
C TRP A 172 -7.13 -7.91 -17.48
N ASN A 173 -6.64 -8.92 -16.78
CA ASN A 173 -6.20 -10.17 -17.38
C ASN A 173 -7.40 -11.09 -17.64
N THR A 174 -7.60 -11.50 -18.89
CA THR A 174 -8.72 -12.37 -19.29
C THR A 174 -8.39 -13.87 -19.24
N ASN A 175 -7.13 -14.23 -19.07
CA ASN A 175 -6.65 -15.59 -19.32
C ASN A 175 -6.32 -16.39 -18.04
N SER A 176 -6.19 -15.73 -16.89
CA SER A 176 -5.72 -16.39 -15.66
C SER A 176 -6.42 -15.86 -14.41
N THR A 177 -7.23 -16.70 -13.79
CA THR A 177 -7.87 -16.41 -12.50
C THR A 177 -6.85 -16.06 -11.40
N LYS A 178 -5.67 -16.69 -11.44
CA LYS A 178 -4.59 -16.38 -10.51
C LYS A 178 -4.09 -14.95 -10.71
N LYS A 179 -3.86 -14.52 -11.96
CA LYS A 179 -3.46 -13.12 -12.25
C LYS A 179 -4.58 -12.13 -11.95
N GLN A 180 -5.84 -12.50 -12.18
CA GLN A 180 -7.00 -11.69 -11.81
C GLN A 180 -7.06 -11.45 -10.31
N LEU A 181 -6.87 -12.49 -9.49
CA LEU A 181 -6.82 -12.34 -8.05
C LEU A 181 -5.65 -11.44 -7.62
N GLU A 182 -4.48 -11.65 -8.19
CA GLU A 182 -3.30 -10.82 -7.92
C GLU A 182 -3.56 -9.35 -8.27
N GLN A 183 -4.20 -9.06 -9.40
CA GLN A 183 -4.59 -7.71 -9.79
C GLN A 183 -5.57 -7.07 -8.80
N ILE A 184 -6.63 -7.80 -8.41
CA ILE A 184 -7.64 -7.33 -7.44
C ILE A 184 -6.95 -6.97 -6.12
N ILE A 185 -6.18 -7.88 -5.55
CA ILE A 185 -5.56 -7.67 -4.23
C ILE A 185 -4.48 -6.58 -4.29
N THR A 186 -3.69 -6.52 -5.37
CA THR A 186 -2.68 -5.46 -5.52
C THR A 186 -3.33 -4.07 -5.60
N GLN A 187 -4.39 -3.91 -6.39
CA GLN A 187 -5.10 -2.63 -6.47
C GLN A 187 -5.86 -2.29 -5.18
N LYS A 188 -6.40 -3.29 -4.48
CA LYS A 188 -6.96 -3.12 -3.14
C LYS A 188 -5.88 -2.60 -2.18
N TRP A 189 -4.72 -3.23 -2.15
CA TRP A 189 -3.58 -2.85 -1.31
C TRP A 189 -3.13 -1.41 -1.55
N ILE A 190 -3.03 -0.98 -2.83
CA ILE A 190 -2.71 0.41 -3.18
C ILE A 190 -3.82 1.36 -2.69
N ALA A 191 -5.09 1.01 -2.92
CA ALA A 191 -6.23 1.84 -2.56
C ALA A 191 -6.44 2.02 -1.06
N MET A 192 -6.00 1.04 -0.26
CA MET A 192 -6.10 1.07 1.20
C MET A 192 -5.00 1.90 1.88
N TYR A 193 -3.99 2.39 1.14
CA TYR A 193 -2.97 3.24 1.77
C TYR A 193 -3.63 4.46 2.47
N PRO A 194 -3.31 4.77 3.74
CA PRO A 194 -2.24 4.22 4.58
C PRO A 194 -2.69 3.16 5.62
N LEU A 195 -3.75 2.40 5.38
CA LEU A 195 -4.28 1.39 6.31
C LEU A 195 -3.38 0.14 6.36
N GLY A 196 -2.23 0.24 7.02
CA GLY A 196 -1.21 -0.81 7.03
C GLY A 196 -1.68 -2.13 7.64
N GLN A 197 -2.53 -2.11 8.67
CA GLN A 197 -3.05 -3.32 9.32
C GLN A 197 -3.93 -4.15 8.38
N GLU A 198 -4.83 -3.50 7.64
CA GLU A 198 -5.67 -4.18 6.64
C GLU A 198 -4.83 -4.69 5.48
N ALA A 199 -3.88 -3.89 5.00
CA ALA A 199 -2.96 -4.28 3.95
C ALA A 199 -2.14 -5.54 4.33
N TRP A 200 -1.67 -5.63 5.58
CA TRP A 200 -0.97 -6.79 6.10
C TRP A 200 -1.89 -8.01 6.26
N SER A 201 -3.12 -7.82 6.71
CA SER A 201 -4.12 -8.90 6.81
C SER A 201 -4.42 -9.50 5.45
N GLU A 202 -4.55 -8.68 4.41
CA GLU A 202 -4.74 -9.14 3.03
C GLU A 202 -3.53 -9.91 2.49
N PHE A 203 -2.32 -9.41 2.75
CA PHE A 203 -1.09 -10.11 2.38
C PHE A 203 -1.01 -11.50 3.03
N ARG A 204 -1.30 -11.61 4.33
CA ARG A 204 -1.33 -12.89 5.05
C ARG A 204 -2.33 -13.86 4.46
N ARG A 205 -3.51 -13.37 4.12
CA ARG A 205 -4.60 -14.20 3.61
C ARG A 205 -4.34 -14.70 2.19
N THR A 206 -3.69 -13.90 1.34
CA THR A 206 -3.63 -14.14 -0.10
C THR A 206 -2.23 -14.36 -0.64
N GLY A 207 -1.20 -13.92 0.07
CA GLY A 207 0.17 -13.82 -0.43
C GLY A 207 0.38 -12.72 -1.46
N TYR A 208 -0.57 -11.78 -1.58
CA TYR A 208 -0.51 -10.63 -2.48
C TYR A 208 -0.63 -9.30 -1.72
N PRO A 209 -0.05 -8.21 -2.24
CA PRO A 209 0.78 -8.15 -3.45
C PRO A 209 2.08 -8.93 -3.29
N LYS A 210 2.75 -9.25 -4.41
CA LYS A 210 4.13 -9.75 -4.34
C LYS A 210 5.03 -8.64 -3.79
N ILE A 211 5.81 -8.96 -2.77
CA ILE A 211 6.68 -8.00 -2.09
C ILE A 211 8.15 -8.37 -2.27
N TYR A 212 9.04 -7.40 -2.06
CA TYR A 212 10.45 -7.68 -2.01
C TYR A 212 10.82 -8.44 -0.73
N GLU A 213 11.79 -9.33 -0.86
CA GLU A 213 12.41 -9.99 0.29
C GLU A 213 13.08 -8.97 1.21
N ILE A 214 13.08 -9.26 2.50
CA ILE A 214 13.74 -8.46 3.53
C ILE A 214 15.26 -8.58 3.34
N VAL A 215 15.98 -7.46 3.35
CA VAL A 215 17.43 -7.43 3.07
C VAL A 215 18.23 -8.25 4.09
N ASN A 216 17.97 -8.04 5.39
CA ASN A 216 18.56 -8.82 6.47
C ASN A 216 17.42 -9.47 7.26
N ASN A 217 17.11 -10.70 6.93
CA ASN A 217 16.05 -11.44 7.59
C ASN A 217 16.65 -12.32 8.69
N GLU A 218 16.50 -11.90 9.95
CA GLU A 218 16.98 -12.63 11.12
C GLU A 218 16.04 -13.77 11.55
N SER A 219 14.88 -13.89 10.92
CA SER A 219 13.91 -14.97 11.20
C SER A 219 14.07 -16.21 10.30
N GLY A 220 15.25 -16.42 9.75
CA GLY A 220 15.53 -17.58 8.90
C GLY A 220 14.88 -17.56 7.51
N GLY A 221 14.61 -16.37 6.98
CA GLY A 221 14.04 -16.19 5.64
C GLY A 221 12.51 -16.21 5.59
N VAL A 222 11.84 -16.41 6.72
CA VAL A 222 10.38 -16.45 6.79
C VAL A 222 9.82 -15.07 7.14
N ILE A 223 8.91 -14.56 6.33
CA ILE A 223 8.09 -13.40 6.70
C ILE A 223 7.01 -13.89 7.67
N SER A 224 6.94 -13.29 8.86
CA SER A 224 5.92 -13.65 9.83
C SER A 224 4.52 -13.44 9.24
N THR A 225 3.74 -14.50 9.21
CA THR A 225 2.34 -14.49 8.78
C THR A 225 1.36 -14.43 9.94
N SER A 226 1.87 -14.32 11.17
CA SER A 226 1.06 -14.17 12.38
C SER A 226 1.67 -13.15 13.32
N ILE A 227 0.83 -12.45 14.08
CA ILE A 227 1.29 -11.68 15.24
C ILE A 227 1.68 -12.72 16.31
N PRO A 228 2.88 -12.65 16.90
CA PRO A 228 3.23 -13.51 18.02
C PRO A 228 2.22 -13.31 19.14
N VAL A 229 1.56 -14.37 19.56
CA VAL A 229 0.73 -14.33 20.78
C VAL A 229 1.68 -14.23 21.96
N SER A 230 1.46 -13.25 22.84
CA SER A 230 2.31 -13.13 24.02
C SER A 230 2.16 -14.40 24.88
N TYR A 231 3.26 -14.85 25.49
CA TYR A 231 3.32 -16.06 26.32
C TYR A 231 2.29 -16.09 27.46
N THR A 232 1.83 -14.93 27.89
CA THR A 232 0.78 -14.77 28.91
C THR A 232 -0.59 -15.26 28.46
N HIS A 233 -0.89 -15.30 27.15
CA HIS A 233 -2.15 -15.82 26.61
C HIS A 233 -2.13 -17.34 26.41
N LEU A 234 -0.97 -17.94 26.23
CA LEU A 234 -0.83 -19.40 26.10
C LEU A 234 -1.11 -20.15 27.40
N ARG A 235 -0.83 -19.51 28.56
CA ARG A 235 -1.13 -20.09 29.88
C ARG A 235 -2.58 -19.99 30.32
N ALA A 236 -3.41 -19.24 29.63
CA ALA A 236 -4.82 -19.12 30.01
C ALA A 236 -5.71 -20.26 29.46
N HIS A 237 -5.12 -21.19 28.70
CA HIS A 237 -5.81 -22.34 28.10
C HIS A 237 -5.27 -23.71 28.57
N GLU A 238 -4.35 -23.75 29.55
CA GLU A 238 -3.97 -24.94 30.31
C GLU A 238 -4.70 -24.93 31.67
#